data_9cdd2723f38ad0b83eb5c5961f8c5e2e
#
_entry.id   9cdd2723f38ad0b83eb5c5961f8c5e2e
#
_cell.length_a   1.000
_cell.length_b   1.000
_cell.length_c   1.000
_cell.angle_alpha   90.00
_cell.angle_beta   90.00
_cell.angle_gamma   90.00
#
_symmetry.space_group_name_H-M   'P 1'
#
loop_
_entity.id
_entity.type
_entity.pdbx_description
1 polymer ?
#
loop_
_entity_poly.entity_id
_entity_poly.type
_entity_poly.pdbx_seq_one_letter_code
_entity_poly.pdbx_strand_id
1 'polypeptide(L)'
;MYKNLTDGQLIKWITRPDELLTILSKPGRKIIVCSGGMLERGTITQYIDKVYADPDSSFVLTGFQVPGTNGYKLLHGEFDQPVYLNNKVVRSNEAHIGYYPLSGHADHGELASYLSSLHYGEHAQVTIVHGGPARHILAEDIKPHVAVKVNVPDENGMTFGM
;
A
#
# COMPACT_ATOMS: atom_id res chain seq x y z
N MET A 1 -18.16 8.63 15.12
CA MET A 1 -17.81 9.60 14.05
C MET A 1 -18.17 9.09 12.65
N TYR A 2 -18.15 7.79 12.36
CA TYR A 2 -18.47 7.26 11.03
C TYR A 2 -19.98 7.15 10.71
N LYS A 3 -20.84 7.07 11.72
CA LYS A 3 -22.29 6.90 11.55
C LYS A 3 -22.96 8.05 10.75
N ASN A 4 -22.48 9.27 10.92
CA ASN A 4 -23.08 10.45 10.27
C ASN A 4 -22.77 10.53 8.76
N LEU A 5 -21.72 9.88 8.26
CA LEU A 5 -21.38 9.85 6.83
C LEU A 5 -22.26 8.86 6.06
N THR A 6 -22.69 7.78 6.71
CA THR A 6 -23.56 6.75 6.11
C THR A 6 -25.06 7.14 6.18
N ASP A 7 -25.47 7.83 7.23
CA ASP A 7 -26.87 8.24 7.43
C ASP A 7 -27.34 9.30 6.43
N GLY A 8 -26.41 10.09 5.85
CA GLY A 8 -26.69 11.09 4.81
C GLY A 8 -26.70 10.57 3.38
N GLN A 9 -26.63 9.26 3.14
CA GLN A 9 -26.50 8.64 1.81
C GLN A 9 -25.27 9.10 0.99
N LEU A 10 -24.32 9.77 1.62
CA LEU A 10 -23.09 10.24 0.95
C LEU A 10 -22.11 9.10 0.70
N ILE A 11 -22.11 8.07 1.54
CA ILE A 11 -21.26 6.88 1.42
C ILE A 11 -22.13 5.66 1.23
N LYS A 12 -21.85 4.92 0.16
CA LYS A 12 -22.48 3.64 -0.12
C LYS A 12 -21.46 2.52 -0.05
N TRP A 13 -21.72 1.54 0.80
CA TRP A 13 -20.97 0.29 0.85
C TRP A 13 -21.43 -0.64 -0.27
N ILE A 14 -20.46 -1.14 -1.05
CA ILE A 14 -20.72 -2.03 -2.17
C ILE A 14 -20.06 -3.37 -1.86
N THR A 15 -20.85 -4.42 -1.87
CA THR A 15 -20.41 -5.79 -1.57
C THR A 15 -20.44 -6.71 -2.80
N ARG A 16 -21.13 -6.29 -3.87
CA ARG A 16 -21.30 -7.08 -5.07
C ARG A 16 -20.75 -6.37 -6.31
N PRO A 17 -20.02 -7.07 -7.18
CA PRO A 17 -19.45 -6.50 -8.40
C PRO A 17 -20.46 -5.90 -9.39
N ASP A 18 -21.63 -6.57 -9.55
CA ASP A 18 -22.71 -6.10 -10.42
C ASP A 18 -23.30 -4.76 -9.99
N GLU A 19 -23.37 -4.53 -8.69
CA GLU A 19 -23.82 -3.25 -8.13
C GLU A 19 -22.83 -2.13 -8.45
N LEU A 20 -21.53 -2.40 -8.35
CA LEU A 20 -20.50 -1.42 -8.71
C LEU A 20 -20.59 -1.03 -10.19
N LEU A 21 -20.72 -1.99 -11.09
CA LEU A 21 -20.87 -1.73 -12.52
C LEU A 21 -22.11 -0.88 -12.82
N THR A 22 -23.20 -1.13 -12.11
CA THR A 22 -24.42 -0.33 -12.21
C THR A 22 -24.21 1.12 -11.76
N ILE A 23 -23.42 1.32 -10.69
CA ILE A 23 -23.09 2.66 -10.21
C ILE A 23 -22.16 3.39 -11.18
N LEU A 24 -21.17 2.69 -11.74
CA LEU A 24 -20.24 3.27 -12.72
C LEU A 24 -20.94 3.70 -14.00
N SER A 25 -22.01 3.02 -14.42
CA SER A 25 -22.78 3.39 -15.61
C SER A 25 -23.66 4.64 -15.43
N LYS A 26 -23.93 5.04 -14.19
CA LYS A 26 -24.74 6.24 -13.93
C LYS A 26 -23.92 7.52 -14.16
N PRO A 27 -24.54 8.59 -14.70
CA PRO A 27 -23.86 9.87 -14.83
C PRO A 27 -23.52 10.49 -13.45
N GLY A 28 -22.61 11.45 -13.46
CA GLY A 28 -22.20 12.24 -12.30
C GLY A 28 -20.87 11.77 -11.68
N ARG A 29 -20.28 12.68 -10.91
CA ARG A 29 -18.99 12.48 -10.24
C ARG A 29 -19.09 11.43 -9.14
N LYS A 30 -18.05 10.63 -8.99
CA LYS A 30 -17.97 9.57 -7.97
C LYS A 30 -16.57 9.53 -7.37
N ILE A 31 -16.52 9.23 -6.08
CA ILE A 31 -15.27 8.87 -5.39
C ILE A 31 -15.41 7.40 -4.99
N ILE A 32 -14.47 6.57 -5.44
CA ILE A 32 -14.46 5.15 -5.16
C ILE A 32 -13.25 4.84 -4.29
N VAL A 33 -13.50 4.27 -3.11
CA VAL A 33 -12.45 3.80 -2.21
C VAL A 33 -12.51 2.28 -2.20
N CYS A 34 -11.40 1.64 -2.51
CA CYS A 34 -11.33 0.18 -2.60
C CYS A 34 -9.96 -0.37 -2.27
N SER A 35 -9.88 -1.68 -2.04
CA SER A 35 -8.63 -2.41 -1.87
C SER A 35 -7.95 -2.70 -3.20
N GLY A 36 -6.66 -3.07 -3.14
CA GLY A 36 -5.85 -3.43 -4.31
C GLY A 36 -4.97 -2.29 -4.82
N GLY A 37 -4.39 -1.51 -3.91
CA GLY A 37 -3.62 -0.30 -4.24
C GLY A 37 -2.43 -0.49 -5.18
N MET A 38 -1.90 -1.72 -5.33
CA MET A 38 -0.85 -2.03 -6.31
C MET A 38 -1.39 -2.38 -7.70
N LEU A 39 -2.72 -2.40 -7.87
CA LEU A 39 -3.44 -2.68 -9.12
C LEU A 39 -3.16 -4.07 -9.72
N GLU A 40 -2.73 -5.02 -8.88
CA GLU A 40 -2.48 -6.41 -9.27
C GLU A 40 -3.65 -7.33 -8.94
N ARG A 41 -4.30 -7.06 -7.81
CA ARG A 41 -5.38 -7.89 -7.25
C ARG A 41 -6.37 -7.01 -6.49
N GLY A 42 -7.49 -7.61 -6.10
CA GLY A 42 -8.52 -6.94 -5.31
C GLY A 42 -9.64 -6.37 -6.13
N THR A 43 -10.56 -5.67 -5.47
CA THR A 43 -11.79 -5.16 -6.09
C THR A 43 -11.51 -4.21 -7.26
N ILE A 44 -10.44 -3.43 -7.18
CA ILE A 44 -10.06 -2.46 -8.22
C ILE A 44 -9.90 -3.11 -9.60
N THR A 45 -9.36 -4.33 -9.66
CA THR A 45 -9.09 -5.00 -10.94
C THR A 45 -10.34 -5.34 -11.75
N GLN A 46 -11.51 -5.33 -11.12
CA GLN A 46 -12.79 -5.65 -11.79
C GLN A 46 -13.33 -4.50 -12.64
N TYR A 47 -12.85 -3.28 -12.45
CA TYR A 47 -13.40 -2.10 -13.11
C TYR A 47 -12.36 -1.03 -13.49
N ILE A 48 -11.12 -1.21 -13.12
CA ILE A 48 -10.08 -0.20 -13.38
C ILE A 48 -9.96 0.16 -14.87
N ASP A 49 -10.12 -0.81 -15.75
CA ASP A 49 -10.05 -0.62 -17.19
C ASP A 49 -11.10 0.36 -17.73
N LYS A 50 -12.26 0.44 -17.05
CA LYS A 50 -13.34 1.36 -17.42
C LYS A 50 -13.09 2.78 -16.93
N VAL A 51 -12.53 2.89 -15.71
CA VAL A 51 -12.22 4.20 -15.12
C VAL A 51 -10.95 4.78 -15.74
N TYR A 52 -9.97 3.94 -16.06
CA TYR A 52 -8.69 4.36 -16.62
C TYR A 52 -8.82 4.93 -18.04
N ALA A 53 -9.78 4.45 -18.82
CA ALA A 53 -10.04 4.95 -20.16
C ALA A 53 -10.75 6.32 -20.21
N ASP A 54 -11.11 6.86 -19.05
CA ASP A 54 -11.74 8.18 -18.93
C ASP A 54 -10.69 9.22 -18.55
N PRO A 55 -10.35 10.18 -19.43
CA PRO A 55 -9.33 11.18 -19.18
C PRO A 55 -9.69 12.17 -18.04
N ASP A 56 -10.97 12.27 -17.71
CA ASP A 56 -11.43 13.10 -16.60
C ASP A 56 -11.35 12.37 -15.24
N SER A 57 -10.98 11.10 -15.26
CA SER A 57 -10.79 10.30 -14.06
C SER A 57 -9.39 10.47 -13.46
N SER A 58 -9.31 10.32 -12.14
CA SER A 58 -8.05 10.34 -11.40
C SER A 58 -7.92 9.12 -10.51
N PHE A 59 -6.70 8.59 -10.44
CA PHE A 59 -6.31 7.54 -9.50
C PHE A 59 -5.44 8.12 -8.40
N VAL A 60 -5.79 7.82 -7.16
CA VAL A 60 -5.02 8.19 -5.98
C VAL A 60 -4.51 6.91 -5.32
N LEU A 61 -3.20 6.70 -5.42
CA LEU A 61 -2.52 5.59 -4.76
C LEU A 61 -2.13 6.04 -3.36
N THR A 62 -2.62 5.35 -2.32
CA THR A 62 -2.44 5.76 -0.93
C THR A 62 -1.48 4.89 -0.14
N GLY A 63 -1.03 3.78 -0.72
CA GLY A 63 -0.11 2.84 -0.09
C GLY A 63 1.20 2.71 -0.86
N PHE A 64 2.18 2.09 -0.22
CA PHE A 64 3.46 1.79 -0.85
C PHE A 64 3.27 1.00 -2.14
N GLN A 65 4.03 1.37 -3.17
CA GLN A 65 4.02 0.71 -4.46
C GLN A 65 5.28 -0.14 -4.59
N VAL A 66 5.11 -1.45 -4.71
CA VAL A 66 6.23 -2.38 -4.91
C VAL A 66 6.76 -2.25 -6.34
N PRO A 67 8.07 -2.08 -6.55
CA PRO A 67 8.66 -2.06 -7.89
C PRO A 67 8.21 -3.25 -8.75
N GLY A 68 7.86 -2.98 -10.01
CA GLY A 68 7.38 -3.96 -10.96
C GLY A 68 5.86 -4.19 -10.95
N THR A 69 5.13 -3.72 -9.94
CA THR A 69 3.66 -3.81 -9.92
C THR A 69 3.01 -2.81 -10.88
N ASN A 70 1.77 -3.05 -11.27
CA ASN A 70 1.03 -2.15 -12.16
C ASN A 70 0.91 -0.74 -11.57
N GLY A 71 0.61 -0.63 -10.26
CA GLY A 71 0.53 0.67 -9.59
C GLY A 71 1.86 1.43 -9.61
N TYR A 72 2.98 0.73 -9.40
CA TYR A 72 4.31 1.31 -9.49
C TYR A 72 4.62 1.81 -10.90
N LYS A 73 4.39 0.98 -11.93
CA LYS A 73 4.64 1.34 -13.33
C LYS A 73 3.82 2.55 -13.76
N LEU A 74 2.54 2.58 -13.42
CA LEU A 74 1.67 3.72 -13.75
C LEU A 74 2.11 4.99 -13.02
N LEU A 75 2.51 4.90 -11.76
CA LEU A 75 2.95 6.05 -10.97
C LEU A 75 4.23 6.67 -11.54
N HIS A 76 5.17 5.84 -11.99
CA HIS A 76 6.49 6.27 -12.50
C HIS A 76 6.55 6.43 -14.02
N GLY A 77 5.46 6.13 -14.74
CA GLY A 77 5.45 6.20 -16.20
C GLY A 77 6.32 5.14 -16.87
N GLU A 78 6.50 3.98 -16.22
CA GLU A 78 7.31 2.87 -16.73
C GLU A 78 6.49 1.97 -17.64
N PHE A 79 6.52 2.25 -18.95
CA PHE A 79 5.78 1.52 -19.98
C PHE A 79 6.67 0.73 -20.96
N ASP A 80 7.93 0.51 -20.63
CA ASP A 80 8.84 -0.41 -21.32
C ASP A 80 8.33 -1.84 -21.30
N GLN A 81 7.63 -2.23 -20.23
CA GLN A 81 6.83 -3.44 -20.14
C GLN A 81 5.34 -3.11 -20.08
N PRO A 82 4.48 -3.89 -20.74
CA PRO A 82 3.05 -3.62 -20.75
C PRO A 82 2.46 -3.67 -19.33
N VAL A 83 1.58 -2.71 -19.03
CA VAL A 83 0.76 -2.70 -17.82
C VAL A 83 -0.58 -3.35 -18.16
N TYR A 84 -0.95 -4.37 -17.42
CA TYR A 84 -2.20 -5.10 -17.65
C TYR A 84 -3.25 -4.66 -16.62
N LEU A 85 -4.22 -3.88 -17.07
CA LEU A 85 -5.37 -3.51 -16.25
C LEU A 85 -6.57 -4.35 -16.65
N ASN A 86 -6.90 -5.37 -15.88
CA ASN A 86 -7.88 -6.38 -16.26
C ASN A 86 -7.47 -7.04 -17.59
N ASN A 87 -8.30 -6.92 -18.63
CA ASN A 87 -8.04 -7.47 -19.96
C ASN A 87 -7.48 -6.46 -20.95
N LYS A 88 -7.12 -5.26 -20.50
CA LYS A 88 -6.56 -4.20 -21.34
C LYS A 88 -5.08 -4.02 -21.10
N VAL A 89 -4.34 -3.83 -22.20
CA VAL A 89 -2.94 -3.44 -22.16
C VAL A 89 -2.86 -1.92 -22.23
N VAL A 90 -2.21 -1.33 -21.24
CA VAL A 90 -1.97 0.11 -21.15
C VAL A 90 -0.50 0.37 -21.48
N ARG A 91 -0.25 1.39 -22.31
CA ARG A 91 1.09 1.76 -22.80
C ARG A 91 1.44 3.22 -22.54
N SER A 92 0.55 3.96 -21.92
CA SER A 92 0.73 5.37 -21.57
C SER A 92 -0.25 5.75 -20.45
N ASN A 93 0.00 6.84 -19.74
CA ASN A 93 -0.98 7.37 -18.79
C ASN A 93 -2.13 8.06 -19.56
N GLU A 94 -3.33 7.54 -19.42
CA GLU A 94 -4.56 8.12 -19.97
C GLU A 94 -5.32 8.90 -18.88
N ALA A 95 -5.27 8.42 -17.65
CA ALA A 95 -5.86 9.08 -16.48
C ALA A 95 -4.80 9.81 -15.64
N HIS A 96 -5.24 10.75 -14.82
CA HIS A 96 -4.38 11.40 -13.84
C HIS A 96 -4.04 10.46 -12.68
N ILE A 97 -2.77 10.33 -12.35
CA ILE A 97 -2.29 9.48 -11.26
C ILE A 97 -1.59 10.32 -10.20
N GLY A 98 -2.09 10.25 -8.97
CA GLY A 98 -1.51 10.91 -7.80
C GLY A 98 -1.08 9.90 -6.75
N TYR A 99 -0.02 10.24 -6.00
CA TYR A 99 0.43 9.45 -4.86
C TYR A 99 0.36 10.27 -3.59
N TYR A 100 -0.40 9.77 -2.62
CA TYR A 100 -0.56 10.39 -1.30
C TYR A 100 -0.41 9.30 -0.25
N PRO A 101 0.75 9.16 0.40
CA PRO A 101 0.99 8.11 1.38
C PRO A 101 0.13 8.34 2.63
N LEU A 102 -0.91 7.54 2.76
CA LEU A 102 -1.80 7.49 3.92
C LEU A 102 -1.64 6.15 4.67
N SER A 103 -0.40 5.66 4.72
CA SER A 103 -0.08 4.40 5.40
C SER A 103 -0.29 4.54 6.90
N GLY A 104 -0.95 3.54 7.51
CA GLY A 104 -1.00 3.38 8.95
C GLY A 104 0.19 2.58 9.51
N HIS A 105 1.15 2.18 8.66
CA HIS A 105 2.38 1.54 9.09
C HIS A 105 3.35 2.58 9.64
N ALA A 106 4.00 2.26 10.72
CA ALA A 106 5.06 3.09 11.28
C ALA A 106 6.21 3.25 10.26
N ASP A 107 6.69 4.47 10.13
CA ASP A 107 7.88 4.75 9.33
C ASP A 107 9.19 4.39 10.08
N HIS A 108 10.33 4.59 9.42
CA HIS A 108 11.64 4.30 10.01
C HIS A 108 11.87 5.05 11.32
N GLY A 109 11.56 6.36 11.34
CA GLY A 109 11.76 7.20 12.53
C GLY A 109 10.84 6.82 13.69
N GLU A 110 9.59 6.50 13.39
CA GLU A 110 8.62 6.01 14.38
C GLU A 110 9.04 4.67 14.97
N LEU A 111 9.51 3.72 14.14
CA LEU A 111 10.02 2.43 14.60
C LEU A 111 11.28 2.60 15.47
N ALA A 112 12.23 3.41 15.06
CA ALA A 112 13.44 3.68 15.83
C ALA A 112 13.12 4.34 17.18
N SER A 113 12.24 5.34 17.18
CA SER A 113 11.77 6.01 18.39
C SER A 113 11.05 5.04 19.33
N TYR A 114 10.15 4.23 18.81
CA TYR A 114 9.43 3.22 19.60
C TYR A 114 10.40 2.24 20.25
N LEU A 115 11.29 1.61 19.47
CA LEU A 115 12.25 0.63 19.99
C LEU A 115 13.20 1.25 21.02
N SER A 116 13.65 2.48 20.82
CA SER A 116 14.52 3.18 21.77
C SER A 116 13.81 3.59 23.05
N SER A 117 12.49 3.69 23.06
CA SER A 117 11.70 4.04 24.25
C SER A 117 11.36 2.86 25.15
N LEU A 118 11.59 1.63 24.70
CA LEU A 118 11.24 0.43 25.43
C LEU A 118 12.21 0.16 26.59
N HIS A 119 11.69 -0.37 27.69
CA HIS A 119 12.49 -0.91 28.78
C HIS A 119 12.70 -2.41 28.54
N TYR A 120 13.93 -2.79 28.35
CA TYR A 120 14.30 -4.17 28.04
C TYR A 120 14.69 -4.93 29.29
N GLY A 121 14.17 -6.15 29.44
CA GLY A 121 14.59 -7.06 30.50
C GLY A 121 15.99 -7.65 30.24
N GLU A 122 16.60 -8.30 31.25
CA GLU A 122 17.98 -8.79 31.23
C GLU A 122 18.30 -9.73 30.05
N HIS A 123 17.31 -10.52 29.57
CA HIS A 123 17.48 -11.48 28.50
C HIS A 123 16.75 -11.06 27.21
N ALA A 124 16.31 -9.80 27.13
CA ALA A 124 15.60 -9.31 25.95
C ALA A 124 16.52 -9.18 24.73
N GLN A 125 15.95 -9.33 23.57
CA GLN A 125 16.61 -9.06 22.29
C GLN A 125 15.61 -8.45 21.31
N VAL A 126 16.10 -7.65 20.39
CA VAL A 126 15.32 -7.12 19.27
C VAL A 126 15.67 -7.93 18.03
N THR A 127 14.65 -8.45 17.35
CA THR A 127 14.84 -9.15 16.06
C THR A 127 14.02 -8.42 14.99
N ILE A 128 14.71 -7.88 13.98
CA ILE A 128 14.09 -7.15 12.88
C ILE A 128 13.87 -8.10 11.73
N VAL A 129 12.61 -8.33 11.38
CA VAL A 129 12.18 -9.22 10.30
C VAL A 129 11.41 -8.43 9.25
N HIS A 130 11.39 -8.90 8.01
CA HIS A 130 10.78 -8.24 6.85
C HIS A 130 11.46 -6.91 6.44
N GLY A 131 11.00 -6.26 5.39
CA GLY A 131 11.49 -4.95 4.95
C GLY A 131 12.77 -4.99 4.07
N GLY A 132 13.20 -6.15 3.57
CA GLY A 132 14.34 -6.26 2.68
C GLY A 132 15.61 -5.56 3.22
N PRO A 133 16.37 -4.81 2.41
CA PRO A 133 17.60 -4.12 2.86
C PRO A 133 17.37 -3.06 3.95
N ALA A 134 16.18 -2.44 4.01
CA ALA A 134 15.87 -1.40 5.00
C ALA A 134 15.95 -1.89 6.45
N ARG A 135 15.76 -3.20 6.71
CA ARG A 135 15.91 -3.80 8.03
C ARG A 135 17.32 -3.65 8.62
N HIS A 136 18.34 -3.69 7.76
CA HIS A 136 19.73 -3.52 8.20
C HIS A 136 20.01 -2.06 8.59
N ILE A 137 19.44 -1.11 7.84
CA ILE A 137 19.55 0.32 8.15
C ILE A 137 18.90 0.59 9.51
N LEU A 138 17.68 0.11 9.74
CA LEU A 138 17.01 0.25 11.02
C LEU A 138 17.81 -0.39 12.18
N ALA A 139 18.40 -1.57 11.95
CA ALA A 139 19.22 -2.22 12.96
C ALA A 139 20.44 -1.39 13.36
N GLU A 140 21.16 -0.82 12.39
CA GLU A 140 22.31 0.02 12.68
C GLU A 140 21.91 1.31 13.43
N ASP A 141 20.79 1.92 13.04
CA ASP A 141 20.31 3.15 13.67
C ASP A 141 19.85 2.95 15.12
N ILE A 142 19.24 1.81 15.45
CA ILE A 142 18.77 1.58 16.82
C ILE A 142 19.83 0.99 17.75
N LYS A 143 20.86 0.30 17.26
CA LYS A 143 21.91 -0.32 18.09
C LYS A 143 22.51 0.61 19.15
N PRO A 144 22.81 1.90 18.87
CA PRO A 144 23.35 2.81 19.89
C PRO A 144 22.32 3.18 20.98
N HIS A 145 21.04 2.98 20.74
CA HIS A 145 19.94 3.46 21.56
C HIS A 145 19.24 2.37 22.38
N VAL A 146 19.57 1.10 22.12
CA VAL A 146 18.98 -0.04 22.84
C VAL A 146 20.07 -0.82 23.58
N ALA A 147 19.83 -1.13 24.86
CA ALA A 147 20.79 -1.84 25.70
C ALA A 147 20.69 -3.37 25.55
N VAL A 148 20.28 -3.86 24.37
CA VAL A 148 20.05 -5.27 24.10
C VAL A 148 20.60 -5.68 22.74
N LYS A 149 20.77 -6.98 22.51
CA LYS A 149 21.23 -7.50 21.22
C LYS A 149 20.18 -7.24 20.13
N VAL A 150 20.64 -6.66 19.02
CA VAL A 150 19.81 -6.46 17.81
C VAL A 150 20.22 -7.48 16.75
N ASN A 151 19.27 -8.27 16.31
CA ASN A 151 19.46 -9.33 15.32
C ASN A 151 18.71 -8.97 14.03
N VAL A 152 19.33 -9.28 12.88
CA VAL A 152 18.69 -9.26 11.57
C VAL A 152 18.93 -10.62 10.93
N PRO A 153 17.95 -11.53 10.95
CA PRO A 153 18.09 -12.86 10.39
C PRO A 153 18.33 -12.80 8.88
N ASP A 154 19.11 -13.74 8.35
CA ASP A 154 19.24 -13.94 6.90
C ASP A 154 17.91 -14.39 6.29
N GLU A 155 17.75 -14.21 4.98
CA GLU A 155 16.49 -14.50 4.25
C GLU A 155 16.07 -15.99 4.32
N ASN A 156 16.99 -16.88 4.70
CA ASN A 156 16.81 -18.33 4.68
C ASN A 156 16.53 -18.98 6.04
N GLY A 157 16.38 -18.24 7.12
CA GLY A 157 16.04 -18.91 8.38
C GLY A 157 16.15 -18.05 9.63
N MET A 158 15.07 -18.01 10.40
CA MET A 158 15.13 -17.64 11.81
C MET A 158 15.70 -18.84 12.58
N THR A 159 16.99 -18.81 12.91
CA THR A 159 17.51 -19.63 13.99
C THR A 159 17.19 -18.92 15.30
N PHE A 160 16.08 -19.28 15.94
CA PHE A 160 15.90 -19.00 17.35
C PHE A 160 16.92 -19.88 18.09
N GLY A 161 18.01 -19.28 18.56
CA GLY A 161 18.87 -19.95 19.53
C GLY A 161 18.05 -20.22 20.78
N MET A 162 17.90 -21.51 21.12
CA MET A 162 17.42 -21.94 22.43
C MET A 162 18.46 -21.59 23.51
#